data_e5a789f5a9e3b6ad6828cb0c5fc03e91
#
_entry.id   e5a789f5a9e3b6ad6828cb0c5fc03e91
#
_cell.length_a   1.000
_cell.length_b   1.000
_cell.length_c   1.000
_cell.angle_alpha   90.00
_cell.angle_beta   90.00
_cell.angle_gamma   90.00
#
_symmetry.space_group_name_H-M   'P 1'
#
loop_
_entity.id
_entity.type
_entity.pdbx_description
1 polymer ?
#
loop_
_entity_poly.entity_id
_entity_poly.type
_entity_poly.pdbx_seq_one_letter_code
_entity_poly.pdbx_strand_id
1 'polypeptide(L)'
;VFAEAIKKLKGIDVLCGMLSHIGGAVIIVAIAMAAIQIGTALLTGSSNAPWYAFGSMGADMAATLGVHNGLLLVPMHLTGGLSRCFSPFCGAMIAVSGMVETEPMALCKRNAVPMLFGVLVCFIATFVVFGL
;
A
#
# COMPACT_ATOMS: atom_id res chain seq x y z
N VAL A 1 -6.51 -15.78 8.81
CA VAL A 1 -5.46 -16.82 8.99
C VAL A 1 -4.07 -16.26 8.72
N PHE A 2 -3.78 -15.68 7.54
CA PHE A 2 -2.43 -15.17 7.21
C PHE A 2 -2.04 -13.94 8.05
N ALA A 3 -2.94 -12.97 8.23
CA ALA A 3 -2.72 -11.80 9.08
C ALA A 3 -2.53 -12.16 10.55
N GLU A 4 -3.24 -13.19 11.06
CA GLU A 4 -3.06 -13.71 12.40
C GLU A 4 -1.73 -14.44 12.59
N ALA A 5 -1.25 -15.13 11.56
CA ALA A 5 0.06 -15.77 11.58
C ALA A 5 1.19 -14.71 11.70
N ILE A 6 1.08 -13.61 10.97
CA ILE A 6 2.04 -12.50 11.06
C ILE A 6 1.97 -11.80 12.43
N LYS A 7 0.77 -11.63 13.00
CA LYS A 7 0.61 -11.13 14.39
C LYS A 7 1.28 -12.03 15.42
N LYS A 8 1.14 -13.35 15.28
CA LYS A 8 1.76 -14.34 16.20
C LYS A 8 3.29 -14.40 16.10
N LEU A 9 3.86 -14.04 14.97
CA LEU A 9 5.32 -14.03 14.76
C LEU A 9 6.04 -12.85 15.45
N LYS A 10 5.32 -12.01 16.24
CA LYS A 10 5.89 -10.79 16.88
C LYS A 10 6.68 -9.87 15.92
N GLY A 11 6.53 -10.07 14.61
CA GLY A 11 7.22 -9.28 13.59
C GLY A 11 6.85 -7.79 13.69
N ILE A 12 5.63 -7.49 14.12
CA ILE A 12 5.13 -6.13 14.33
C ILE A 12 5.85 -5.47 15.49
N ASP A 13 6.00 -6.17 16.63
CA ASP A 13 6.65 -5.64 17.82
C ASP A 13 8.14 -5.35 17.59
N VAL A 14 8.81 -6.22 16.83
CA VAL A 14 10.21 -6.05 16.44
C VAL A 14 10.37 -4.86 15.48
N LEU A 15 9.50 -4.73 14.48
CA LEU A 15 9.50 -3.58 13.57
C LEU A 15 9.20 -2.28 14.30
N CYS A 16 8.20 -2.24 15.18
CA CYS A 16 7.88 -1.08 15.99
C CYS A 16 9.02 -0.74 16.97
N GLY A 17 9.64 -1.73 17.60
CA GLY A 17 10.77 -1.52 18.50
C GLY A 17 12.02 -0.98 17.83
N MET A 18 12.30 -1.42 16.61
CA MET A 18 13.43 -0.89 15.82
C MET A 18 13.16 0.53 15.29
N LEU A 19 11.89 0.86 15.02
CA LEU A 19 11.48 2.12 14.40
C LEU A 19 11.17 3.22 15.43
N SER A 20 10.80 2.88 16.67
CA SER A 20 10.49 3.85 17.72
C SER A 20 11.68 4.73 18.15
N HIS A 21 12.90 4.30 17.85
CA HIS A 21 14.12 5.07 18.11
C HIS A 21 14.46 6.14 17.06
N ILE A 22 13.71 6.19 15.94
CA ILE A 22 13.97 7.14 14.85
C ILE A 22 12.82 8.13 14.81
N GLY A 23 13.08 9.42 14.92
CA GLY A 23 12.07 10.49 14.89
C GLY A 23 11.24 10.57 13.57
N GLY A 24 11.51 9.69 12.61
CA GLY A 24 10.74 9.46 11.38
C GLY A 24 9.99 8.13 11.35
N ALA A 25 9.80 7.47 12.49
CA ALA A 25 9.21 6.13 12.57
C ALA A 25 7.86 6.01 11.84
N VAL A 26 7.00 7.00 11.96
CA VAL A 26 5.68 7.02 11.31
C VAL A 26 5.79 7.00 9.79
N ILE A 27 6.70 7.81 9.23
CA ILE A 27 6.92 7.90 7.77
C ILE A 27 7.45 6.56 7.24
N ILE A 28 8.42 5.97 7.94
CA ILE A 28 9.03 4.70 7.53
C ILE A 28 8.00 3.57 7.59
N VAL A 29 7.18 3.52 8.64
CA VAL A 29 6.09 2.54 8.75
C VAL A 29 5.06 2.74 7.66
N ALA A 30 4.66 3.98 7.38
CA ALA A 30 3.71 4.29 6.29
C ALA A 30 4.25 3.84 4.93
N ILE A 31 5.52 4.09 4.64
CA ILE A 31 6.19 3.66 3.40
C ILE A 31 6.26 2.13 3.33
N ALA A 32 6.65 1.46 4.41
CA ALA A 32 6.73 0.00 4.47
C ALA A 32 5.37 -0.66 4.24
N MET A 33 4.32 -0.17 4.91
CA MET A 33 2.96 -0.66 4.74
C MET A 33 2.43 -0.42 3.33
N ALA A 34 2.70 0.75 2.76
CA ALA A 34 2.35 1.04 1.37
C ALA A 34 3.12 0.14 0.38
N ALA A 35 4.40 -0.12 0.62
CA ALA A 35 5.20 -1.03 -0.22
C ALA A 35 4.65 -2.46 -0.21
N ILE A 36 4.25 -2.98 0.96
CA ILE A 36 3.57 -4.28 1.08
C ILE A 36 2.25 -4.27 0.31
N GLN A 37 1.46 -3.21 0.46
CA GLN A 37 0.19 -3.05 -0.24
C GLN A 37 0.37 -2.98 -1.77
N ILE A 38 1.35 -2.21 -2.24
CA ILE A 38 1.72 -2.11 -3.66
C ILE A 38 2.14 -3.48 -4.19
N GLY A 39 3.07 -4.15 -3.53
CA GLY A 39 3.59 -5.46 -3.95
C GLY A 39 2.48 -6.51 -4.05
N THR A 40 1.64 -6.62 -3.03
CA THR A 40 0.52 -7.57 -3.02
C THR A 40 -0.58 -7.21 -4.02
N ALA A 41 -0.89 -5.92 -4.21
CA ALA A 41 -1.85 -5.46 -5.21
C ALA A 41 -1.37 -5.74 -6.64
N LEU A 42 -0.06 -5.59 -6.92
CA LEU A 42 0.54 -5.94 -8.21
C LEU A 42 0.43 -7.44 -8.51
N LEU A 43 0.72 -8.28 -7.52
CA LEU A 43 0.69 -9.74 -7.68
C LEU A 43 -0.73 -10.29 -7.81
N THR A 44 -1.67 -9.74 -7.05
CA THR A 44 -3.07 -10.21 -7.03
C THR A 44 -3.96 -9.54 -8.08
N GLY A 45 -3.53 -8.39 -8.62
CA GLY A 45 -4.35 -7.56 -9.49
C GLY A 45 -5.56 -6.91 -8.77
N SER A 46 -5.60 -6.99 -7.43
CA SER A 46 -6.68 -6.50 -6.59
C SER A 46 -6.14 -5.65 -5.44
N SER A 47 -6.77 -4.51 -5.19
CA SER A 47 -6.45 -3.66 -4.03
C SER A 47 -7.17 -4.10 -2.76
N ASN A 48 -8.31 -4.79 -2.90
CA ASN A 48 -9.15 -5.18 -1.75
C ASN A 48 -8.56 -6.37 -0.99
N ALA A 49 -7.99 -7.35 -1.69
CA ALA A 49 -7.42 -8.55 -1.05
C ALA A 49 -6.31 -8.19 -0.05
N PRO A 50 -5.28 -7.41 -0.41
CA PRO A 50 -4.27 -6.98 0.56
C PRO A 50 -4.82 -6.02 1.62
N TRP A 51 -5.83 -5.19 1.29
CA TRP A 51 -6.49 -4.33 2.27
C TRP A 51 -7.13 -5.14 3.40
N TYR A 52 -7.91 -6.17 3.08
CA TYR A 52 -8.52 -7.05 4.09
C TYR A 52 -7.47 -7.87 4.86
N ALA A 53 -6.34 -8.17 4.23
CA ALA A 53 -5.27 -8.91 4.89
C ALA A 53 -4.46 -8.04 5.88
N PHE A 54 -4.17 -6.80 5.53
CA PHE A 54 -3.20 -5.95 6.25
C PHE A 54 -3.81 -4.70 6.89
N GLY A 55 -5.06 -4.34 6.58
CA GLY A 55 -5.69 -3.11 7.10
C GLY A 55 -5.79 -3.08 8.63
N SER A 56 -6.14 -4.20 9.26
CA SER A 56 -6.15 -4.30 10.73
C SER A 56 -4.77 -4.11 11.33
N MET A 57 -3.72 -4.59 10.66
CA MET A 57 -2.34 -4.44 11.09
C MET A 57 -1.89 -2.97 11.04
N GLY A 58 -2.31 -2.23 10.01
CA GLY A 58 -2.07 -0.78 9.92
C GLY A 58 -2.73 0.00 11.05
N ALA A 59 -3.95 -0.38 11.45
CA ALA A 59 -4.65 0.23 12.58
C ALA A 59 -3.95 -0.07 13.92
N ASP A 60 -3.52 -1.32 14.13
CA ASP A 60 -2.78 -1.71 15.34
C ASP A 60 -1.44 -0.97 15.44
N MET A 61 -0.74 -0.78 14.31
CA MET A 61 0.52 -0.02 14.26
C MET A 61 0.30 1.47 14.54
N ALA A 62 -0.76 2.06 14.01
CA ALA A 62 -1.12 3.46 14.31
C ALA A 62 -1.40 3.67 15.79
N ALA A 63 -2.13 2.75 16.42
CA ALA A 63 -2.40 2.77 17.86
C ALA A 63 -1.10 2.64 18.69
N THR A 64 -0.17 1.76 18.27
CA THR A 64 1.12 1.57 18.95
C THR A 64 2.01 2.81 18.84
N LEU A 65 1.97 3.49 17.69
CA LEU A 65 2.73 4.72 17.46
C LEU A 65 2.06 5.97 18.05
N GLY A 66 0.82 5.85 18.56
CA GLY A 66 0.07 6.96 19.13
C GLY A 66 -0.35 8.02 18.09
N VAL A 67 -0.46 7.63 16.82
CA VAL A 67 -0.83 8.53 15.72
C VAL A 67 -2.24 8.24 15.24
N HIS A 68 -2.84 9.22 14.55
CA HIS A 68 -4.18 9.05 13.98
C HIS A 68 -4.17 7.93 12.94
N ASN A 69 -5.14 7.01 13.02
CA ASN A 69 -5.25 5.86 12.12
C ASN A 69 -5.23 6.24 10.64
N GLY A 70 -5.81 7.39 10.29
CA GLY A 70 -5.83 7.90 8.92
C GLY A 70 -4.43 8.12 8.33
N LEU A 71 -3.44 8.46 9.16
CA LEU A 71 -2.08 8.72 8.70
C LEU A 71 -1.42 7.48 8.06
N LEU A 72 -1.75 6.29 8.53
CA LEU A 72 -1.24 5.02 7.97
C LEU A 72 -2.23 4.37 7.01
N LEU A 73 -3.52 4.35 7.34
CA LEU A 73 -4.52 3.62 6.56
C LEU A 73 -4.86 4.29 5.23
N VAL A 74 -4.91 5.63 5.18
CA VAL A 74 -5.25 6.35 3.96
C VAL A 74 -4.19 6.15 2.86
N PRO A 75 -2.89 6.42 3.09
CA PRO A 75 -1.89 6.18 2.05
C PRO A 75 -1.80 4.71 1.66
N MET A 76 -1.95 3.80 2.63
CA MET A 76 -1.97 2.37 2.38
C MET A 76 -3.09 1.97 1.41
N HIS A 77 -4.32 2.43 1.64
CA HIS A 77 -5.46 2.09 0.80
C HIS A 77 -5.39 2.72 -0.58
N LEU A 78 -5.04 4.00 -0.66
CA LEU A 78 -4.93 4.74 -1.92
C LEU A 78 -3.82 4.18 -2.80
N THR A 79 -2.66 3.87 -2.23
CA THR A 79 -1.55 3.27 -2.98
C THR A 79 -1.90 1.89 -3.53
N GLY A 80 -2.65 1.08 -2.77
CA GLY A 80 -3.19 -0.20 -3.24
C GLY A 80 -4.13 -0.01 -4.45
N GLY A 81 -5.02 0.98 -4.38
CA GLY A 81 -5.93 1.33 -5.47
C GLY A 81 -5.21 1.75 -6.75
N LEU A 82 -4.20 2.61 -6.62
CA LEU A 82 -3.38 3.07 -7.75
C LEU A 82 -2.53 1.93 -8.33
N SER A 83 -1.96 1.07 -7.48
CA SER A 83 -1.07 -0.01 -7.90
C SER A 83 -1.75 -1.07 -8.76
N ARG A 84 -3.02 -1.37 -8.49
CA ARG A 84 -3.76 -2.30 -9.35
C ARG A 84 -3.89 -1.80 -10.80
N CYS A 85 -3.88 -0.48 -11.03
CA CYS A 85 -4.03 0.12 -12.36
C CYS A 85 -2.80 -0.08 -13.25
N PHE A 86 -1.67 -0.52 -12.72
CA PHE A 86 -0.50 -0.94 -13.50
C PHE A 86 -0.08 -2.39 -13.23
N SER A 87 -0.99 -3.20 -12.66
CA SER A 87 -0.80 -4.64 -12.53
C SER A 87 -1.19 -5.36 -13.81
N PRO A 88 -0.32 -6.22 -14.36
CA PRO A 88 -0.65 -7.03 -15.53
C PRO A 88 -1.71 -8.09 -15.25
N PHE A 89 -1.95 -8.42 -13.98
CA PHE A 89 -2.94 -9.39 -13.53
C PHE A 89 -4.31 -8.77 -13.24
N CYS A 90 -4.45 -7.46 -13.35
CA CYS A 90 -5.72 -6.78 -13.16
C CYS A 90 -6.67 -7.08 -14.34
N GLY A 91 -7.87 -7.60 -14.03
CA GLY A 91 -8.88 -7.94 -15.05
C GLY A 91 -9.25 -6.77 -15.95
N ALA A 92 -9.30 -5.55 -15.42
CA ALA A 92 -9.54 -4.35 -16.21
C ALA A 92 -8.41 -4.07 -17.22
N MET A 93 -7.14 -4.29 -16.79
CA MET A 93 -5.99 -4.12 -17.68
C MET A 93 -5.97 -5.16 -18.80
N ILE A 94 -6.32 -6.40 -18.49
CA ILE A 94 -6.42 -7.48 -19.48
C ILE A 94 -7.56 -7.17 -20.48
N ALA A 95 -8.72 -6.70 -20.00
CA ALA A 95 -9.83 -6.35 -20.88
C ALA A 95 -9.49 -5.20 -21.84
N VAL A 96 -8.86 -4.12 -21.30
CA VAL A 96 -8.43 -2.99 -22.13
C VAL A 96 -7.37 -3.40 -23.14
N SER A 97 -6.40 -4.24 -22.75
CA SER A 97 -5.36 -4.73 -23.67
C SER A 97 -5.93 -5.53 -24.83
N GLY A 98 -6.98 -6.33 -24.56
CA GLY A 98 -7.71 -7.05 -25.60
C GLY A 98 -8.46 -6.14 -26.56
N MET A 99 -9.05 -5.04 -26.06
CA MET A 99 -9.75 -4.06 -26.90
C MET A 99 -8.82 -3.26 -27.81
N VAL A 100 -7.61 -2.97 -27.32
CA VAL A 100 -6.61 -2.13 -28.04
C VAL A 100 -5.60 -2.98 -28.82
N GLU A 101 -5.77 -4.29 -28.80
CA GLU A 101 -4.86 -5.27 -29.43
C GLU A 101 -3.39 -5.07 -29.05
N THR A 102 -3.14 -4.73 -27.78
CA THR A 102 -1.82 -4.43 -27.25
C THR A 102 -1.51 -5.37 -26.08
N GLU A 103 -0.23 -5.71 -25.88
CA GLU A 103 0.16 -6.54 -24.75
C GLU A 103 -0.13 -5.84 -23.40
N PRO A 104 -0.71 -6.56 -22.40
CA PRO A 104 -0.98 -6.01 -21.07
C PRO A 104 0.24 -5.38 -20.41
N MET A 105 1.42 -5.98 -20.60
CA MET A 105 2.68 -5.48 -20.04
C MET A 105 3.10 -4.14 -20.63
N ALA A 106 2.82 -3.88 -21.90
CA ALA A 106 3.12 -2.60 -22.54
C ALA A 106 2.24 -1.47 -21.96
N LEU A 107 0.96 -1.75 -21.73
CA LEU A 107 0.03 -0.82 -21.06
C LEU A 107 0.44 -0.56 -19.61
N CYS A 108 0.84 -1.61 -18.88
CA CYS A 108 1.31 -1.47 -17.49
C CYS A 108 2.52 -0.56 -17.39
N LYS A 109 3.51 -0.71 -18.26
CA LYS A 109 4.69 0.16 -18.30
C LYS A 109 4.33 1.63 -18.56
N ARG A 110 3.38 1.90 -19.44
CA ARG A 110 2.91 3.25 -19.72
C ARG A 110 2.16 3.86 -18.54
N ASN A 111 1.35 3.06 -17.85
CA ASN A 111 0.60 3.51 -16.67
C ASN A 111 1.45 3.60 -15.41
N ALA A 112 2.58 2.92 -15.32
CA ALA A 112 3.42 2.91 -14.13
C ALA A 112 3.90 4.31 -13.74
N VAL A 113 4.33 5.14 -14.70
CA VAL A 113 4.84 6.48 -14.42
C VAL A 113 3.79 7.40 -13.80
N PRO A 114 2.60 7.62 -14.41
CA PRO A 114 1.57 8.47 -13.81
C PRO A 114 1.03 7.89 -12.49
N MET A 115 0.97 6.56 -12.33
CA MET A 115 0.49 5.95 -11.09
C MET A 115 1.50 6.09 -9.95
N LEU A 116 2.79 5.95 -10.20
CA LEU A 116 3.84 6.23 -9.20
C LEU A 116 3.83 7.69 -8.77
N PHE A 117 3.61 8.61 -9.71
CA PHE A 117 3.43 10.02 -9.38
C PHE A 117 2.18 10.24 -8.51
N GLY A 118 1.07 9.57 -8.82
CA GLY A 118 -0.13 9.56 -8.00
C GLY A 118 0.09 9.04 -6.58
N VAL A 119 0.88 7.97 -6.41
CA VAL A 119 1.29 7.44 -5.10
C VAL A 119 2.04 8.51 -4.30
N LEU A 120 2.99 9.21 -4.91
CA LEU A 120 3.77 10.26 -4.27
C LEU A 120 2.87 11.42 -3.81
N VAL A 121 1.96 11.87 -4.66
CA VAL A 121 0.97 12.90 -4.32
C VAL A 121 0.07 12.46 -3.16
N CYS A 122 -0.38 11.20 -3.15
CA CYS A 122 -1.18 10.66 -2.05
C CYS A 122 -0.44 10.68 -0.72
N PHE A 123 0.86 10.35 -0.70
CA PHE A 123 1.68 10.46 0.50
C PHE A 123 1.79 11.89 0.99
N ILE A 124 2.14 12.84 0.11
CA ILE A 124 2.26 14.26 0.46
C ILE A 124 0.93 14.78 1.01
N ALA A 125 -0.18 14.52 0.30
CA ALA A 125 -1.51 14.95 0.74
C ALA A 125 -1.90 14.37 2.11
N THR A 126 -1.62 13.10 2.36
CA THR A 126 -1.93 12.46 3.64
C THR A 126 -1.12 13.08 4.78
N PHE A 127 0.16 13.33 4.58
CA PHE A 127 0.99 13.96 5.60
C PHE A 127 0.64 15.42 5.83
N VAL A 128 0.17 16.15 4.82
CA VAL A 128 -0.32 17.52 4.97
C VAL A 128 -1.65 17.56 5.74
N VAL A 129 -2.55 16.60 5.49
CA VAL A 129 -3.90 16.60 6.12
C VAL A 129 -3.88 16.04 7.54
N PHE A 130 -3.10 15.01 7.80
CA PHE A 130 -3.10 14.29 9.08
C PHE A 130 -1.82 14.48 9.92
N GLY A 131 -0.79 15.06 9.35
CA GLY A 131 0.51 15.29 10.01
C GLY A 131 0.70 16.71 10.51
N LEU A 132 -0.24 17.60 10.16
CA LEU A 132 -0.43 18.92 10.74
C LEU A 132 -1.60 18.90 11.72
#